data_e23cdf06727cb07a10474959f9335657
#
_entry.id   e23cdf06727cb07a10474959f9335657
#
_cell.length_a   1.000
_cell.length_b   1.000
_cell.length_c   1.000
_cell.angle_alpha   90.00
_cell.angle_beta   90.00
_cell.angle_gamma   90.00
#
_symmetry.space_group_name_H-M   'P 1'
#
loop_
_entity.id
_entity.type
_entity.pdbx_description
1 polymer ?
#
loop_
_entity_poly.entity_id
_entity_poly.type
_entity_poly.pdbx_seq_one_letter_code
_entity_poly.pdbx_strand_id
1 'polypeptide(L)'
;MRRPSCLVLLSTALLAVAFGAGQAHGQCILANPSFEIAGSGGAVFGGWNQFGAVGMAGEAVHGARAARVSGPDTGGWDVSGFWQEQDCVPGEQWEVAGHVRHPAGKPLTGVSAAIVNVEWRTAAGALISYDSFAVADAGSAPDAYAAFGFVSSAAPANTAKARLLLGVLQAPGEPSPDAWYDQVTFHSTTAPTIDDVQWQDFPGGRTVAFAGRTWRVKGPGFYGPGANLFCHLPDCVWVDGDGQLHLTLSNRSGNWYATEVVTEETLGYGDYVLTTVGRLDLLDPLAVLGIFLWQYGPCWDDGYLWWNAFNEIDIEYSRWTDPGASIGQFVAQPYNWSGNLERFDYDFAPGEVTSHAMRWLADRVEYRVWRGGPGDESPANLIHAWTYTGPHIPRPERPRLHLNLWRITGAPAANQEIVFRDFVFVPEGGVSAVEDGPPATLPAAPAGRLLPAVPNPFNPRTTVRFALARAGEVELAVYDPGGRLVRALVSGPFAAGEHAVVWDGLDRRGQGAASGVYLVVLRGGNFVESQRVTLVR
;
A
#
# COMPACT_ATOMS: atom_id res chain seq x y z
N MET A 1 23.44 -36.67 -31.75
CA MET A 1 24.22 -35.50 -31.28
C MET A 1 23.20 -34.49 -30.80
N ARG A 2 23.01 -34.39 -29.49
CA ARG A 2 22.08 -33.46 -28.87
C ARG A 2 22.77 -32.11 -28.73
N ARG A 3 22.20 -31.04 -29.26
CA ARG A 3 22.67 -29.68 -29.05
C ARG A 3 22.21 -29.22 -27.67
N PRO A 4 23.07 -28.56 -26.87
CA PRO A 4 22.64 -28.00 -25.60
C PRO A 4 21.83 -26.70 -25.85
N SER A 5 20.70 -26.61 -25.22
CA SER A 5 19.89 -25.37 -25.13
C SER A 5 20.70 -24.33 -24.36
N CYS A 6 21.03 -23.23 -25.01
CA CYS A 6 21.62 -22.05 -24.38
C CYS A 6 20.52 -21.34 -23.56
N LEU A 7 20.54 -21.53 -22.25
CA LEU A 7 19.77 -20.71 -21.32
C LEU A 7 20.44 -19.32 -21.31
N VAL A 8 19.86 -18.36 -21.99
CA VAL A 8 20.27 -16.97 -21.87
C VAL A 8 19.72 -16.45 -20.55
N LEU A 9 20.57 -16.46 -19.53
CA LEU A 9 20.37 -15.67 -18.32
C LEU A 9 20.47 -14.21 -18.73
N LEU A 10 19.33 -13.53 -18.94
CA LEU A 10 19.28 -12.08 -18.93
C LEU A 10 19.52 -11.63 -17.50
N SER A 11 20.77 -11.33 -17.17
CA SER A 11 21.10 -10.52 -16.01
C SER A 11 20.59 -9.11 -16.30
N THR A 12 19.47 -8.73 -15.72
CA THR A 12 19.07 -7.33 -15.56
C THR A 12 20.15 -6.65 -14.73
N ALA A 13 21.10 -5.99 -15.39
CA ALA A 13 21.95 -5.04 -14.72
C ALA A 13 21.08 -3.82 -14.36
N LEU A 14 20.39 -3.89 -13.22
CA LEU A 14 19.91 -2.69 -12.55
C LEU A 14 21.13 -1.87 -12.17
N LEU A 15 21.28 -0.71 -12.80
CA LEU A 15 22.22 0.30 -12.34
C LEU A 15 21.64 0.83 -11.04
N ALA A 16 22.16 0.35 -9.91
CA ALA A 16 21.98 1.02 -8.62
C ALA A 16 22.53 2.43 -8.78
N VAL A 17 21.65 3.41 -8.80
CA VAL A 17 22.05 4.79 -8.55
C VAL A 17 22.56 4.79 -7.12
N ALA A 18 23.88 4.93 -6.96
CA ALA A 18 24.51 5.08 -5.66
C ALA A 18 24.03 6.41 -5.08
N PHE A 19 22.95 6.35 -4.29
CA PHE A 19 22.70 7.36 -3.29
C PHE A 19 23.88 7.31 -2.31
N GLY A 20 24.51 8.46 -2.10
CA GLY A 20 25.64 8.60 -1.21
C GLY A 20 25.32 7.97 0.14
N ALA A 21 26.36 7.43 0.80
CA ALA A 21 26.28 6.82 2.12
C ALA A 21 25.70 7.82 3.15
N GLY A 22 24.37 7.85 3.20
CA GLY A 22 23.56 8.53 4.21
C GLY A 22 22.75 7.45 4.90
N GLN A 23 22.96 7.31 6.18
CA GLN A 23 22.26 6.56 7.22
C GLN A 23 21.28 5.49 6.69
N ALA A 24 21.49 4.25 7.13
CA ALA A 24 20.54 3.16 6.90
C ALA A 24 19.16 3.59 7.44
N HIS A 25 18.34 4.12 6.55
CA HIS A 25 16.92 4.29 6.84
C HIS A 25 16.32 2.90 6.88
N GLY A 26 15.52 2.63 7.91
CA GLY A 26 14.82 1.37 8.07
C GLY A 26 14.04 1.00 6.80
N GLN A 27 13.88 -0.27 6.55
CA GLN A 27 13.06 -0.75 5.43
C GLN A 27 11.66 -0.14 5.54
N CYS A 28 11.16 0.42 4.45
CA CYS A 28 9.87 1.08 4.43
C CYS A 28 8.72 0.14 4.09
N ILE A 29 9.01 -1.09 3.69
CA ILE A 29 8.03 -2.00 3.11
C ILE A 29 7.94 -3.27 3.94
N LEU A 30 6.73 -3.59 4.40
CA LEU A 30 6.42 -4.91 4.94
C LEU A 30 6.47 -5.94 3.82
N ALA A 31 7.04 -7.10 4.09
CA ALA A 31 6.87 -8.25 3.22
C ALA A 31 5.42 -8.73 3.31
N ASN A 32 4.79 -9.02 2.14
CA ASN A 32 3.45 -9.60 2.08
C ASN A 32 2.40 -8.85 2.94
N PRO A 33 2.20 -7.54 2.74
CA PRO A 33 1.41 -6.68 3.62
C PRO A 33 -0.11 -6.93 3.55
N SER A 34 -0.57 -7.63 2.51
CA SER A 34 -1.96 -8.07 2.34
C SER A 34 -2.12 -9.59 2.51
N PHE A 35 -1.12 -10.30 3.04
CA PHE A 35 -1.18 -11.72 3.42
C PHE A 35 -1.50 -12.69 2.27
N GLU A 36 -1.29 -12.29 1.01
CA GLU A 36 -1.65 -13.09 -0.15
C GLU A 36 -0.69 -14.26 -0.42
N ILE A 37 0.55 -14.17 0.04
CA ILE A 37 1.57 -15.20 -0.16
C ILE A 37 1.58 -16.16 1.03
N ALA A 38 1.24 -17.41 0.78
CA ALA A 38 1.28 -18.46 1.79
C ALA A 38 2.72 -18.71 2.29
N GLY A 39 2.86 -18.99 3.56
CA GLY A 39 4.14 -19.38 4.15
C GLY A 39 4.55 -20.81 3.85
N SER A 40 5.74 -21.17 4.28
CA SER A 40 6.32 -22.51 4.21
C SER A 40 6.95 -22.90 5.54
N GLY A 41 7.25 -24.19 5.74
CA GLY A 41 7.93 -24.64 6.95
C GLY A 41 7.15 -24.43 8.27
N GLY A 42 5.82 -24.35 8.21
CA GLY A 42 4.96 -24.10 9.37
C GLY A 42 4.55 -22.63 9.58
N ALA A 43 5.12 -21.70 8.82
CA ALA A 43 4.64 -20.32 8.77
C ALA A 43 3.31 -20.24 8.01
N VAL A 44 2.33 -19.47 8.52
CA VAL A 44 1.04 -19.26 7.85
C VAL A 44 1.23 -18.37 6.62
N PHE A 45 2.00 -17.29 6.76
CA PHE A 45 2.26 -16.33 5.68
C PHE A 45 3.76 -16.13 5.45
N GLY A 46 4.15 -16.01 4.18
CA GLY A 46 5.50 -15.65 3.77
C GLY A 46 5.86 -14.26 4.30
N GLY A 47 7.08 -14.10 4.84
CA GLY A 47 7.58 -12.84 5.38
C GLY A 47 7.11 -12.50 6.80
N TRP A 48 6.12 -13.22 7.37
CA TRP A 48 5.61 -12.96 8.70
C TRP A 48 6.08 -13.99 9.73
N ASN A 49 6.56 -13.50 10.85
CA ASN A 49 6.75 -14.31 12.05
C ASN A 49 5.43 -14.42 12.80
N GLN A 50 5.28 -15.49 13.60
CA GLN A 50 4.01 -15.78 14.28
C GLN A 50 4.21 -16.46 15.63
N PHE A 51 3.23 -16.31 16.51
CA PHE A 51 3.16 -17.05 17.79
C PHE A 51 1.70 -17.19 18.24
N GLY A 52 1.46 -18.19 19.07
CA GLY A 52 0.11 -18.47 19.61
C GLY A 52 -0.86 -19.02 18.54
N ALA A 53 -2.13 -18.71 18.69
CA ALA A 53 -3.22 -19.22 17.87
C ALA A 53 -3.44 -18.32 16.65
N VAL A 54 -2.84 -18.65 15.53
CA VAL A 54 -2.91 -17.87 14.28
C VAL A 54 -3.30 -18.75 13.09
N GLY A 55 -3.80 -18.15 12.02
CA GLY A 55 -4.22 -18.84 10.81
C GLY A 55 -4.53 -17.89 9.67
N MET A 56 -5.21 -18.40 8.66
CA MET A 56 -5.66 -17.67 7.48
C MET A 56 -7.19 -17.52 7.53
N ALA A 57 -7.69 -16.37 7.10
CA ALA A 57 -9.09 -16.14 6.77
C ALA A 57 -9.26 -16.02 5.25
N GLY A 58 -10.42 -16.40 4.74
CA GLY A 58 -10.75 -16.36 3.30
C GLY A 58 -11.59 -15.15 2.89
N GLU A 59 -11.78 -14.17 3.77
CA GLU A 59 -12.43 -12.89 3.46
C GLU A 59 -11.43 -11.77 3.75
N ALA A 60 -11.21 -10.90 2.78
CA ALA A 60 -10.16 -9.88 2.78
C ALA A 60 -10.71 -8.53 2.30
N VAL A 61 -10.00 -7.46 2.58
CA VAL A 61 -10.20 -6.14 1.97
C VAL A 61 -9.54 -6.09 0.60
N HIS A 62 -8.36 -6.72 0.51
CA HIS A 62 -7.56 -6.79 -0.71
C HIS A 62 -7.11 -8.23 -0.94
N GLY A 63 -7.27 -8.71 -2.18
CA GLY A 63 -6.94 -10.08 -2.54
C GLY A 63 -7.96 -11.11 -2.03
N ALA A 64 -7.48 -12.26 -1.60
CA ALA A 64 -8.31 -13.41 -1.22
C ALA A 64 -8.08 -13.89 0.22
N ARG A 65 -7.15 -13.28 0.95
CA ARG A 65 -6.69 -13.77 2.26
C ARG A 65 -6.48 -12.64 3.25
N ALA A 66 -6.72 -12.94 4.52
CA ALA A 66 -6.40 -12.06 5.63
C ALA A 66 -5.71 -12.82 6.76
N ALA A 67 -4.95 -12.13 7.60
CA ALA A 67 -4.29 -12.70 8.77
C ALA A 67 -5.31 -12.91 9.90
N ARG A 68 -5.67 -14.15 10.19
CA ARG A 68 -6.51 -14.48 11.32
C ARG A 68 -5.66 -14.71 12.57
N VAL A 69 -5.98 -13.99 13.63
CA VAL A 69 -5.42 -14.17 14.98
C VAL A 69 -6.55 -14.54 15.93
N SER A 70 -6.38 -15.61 16.68
CA SER A 70 -7.33 -16.07 17.69
C SER A 70 -6.77 -15.85 19.10
N GLY A 71 -7.65 -15.63 20.05
CA GLY A 71 -7.25 -15.58 21.45
C GLY A 71 -6.60 -16.91 21.90
N PRO A 72 -5.50 -16.88 22.67
CA PRO A 72 -4.73 -18.09 23.01
C PRO A 72 -5.37 -19.02 24.02
N ASP A 73 -6.44 -18.60 24.72
CA ASP A 73 -7.25 -19.40 25.67
C ASP A 73 -6.42 -20.06 26.80
N THR A 74 -5.49 -19.30 27.37
CA THR A 74 -4.60 -19.78 28.43
C THR A 74 -5.18 -19.63 29.85
N GLY A 75 -6.37 -19.05 29.97
CA GLY A 75 -7.03 -18.76 31.26
C GLY A 75 -6.55 -17.48 31.95
N GLY A 76 -5.50 -16.85 31.46
CA GLY A 76 -4.95 -15.57 31.90
C GLY A 76 -4.98 -14.50 30.80
N TRP A 77 -4.43 -13.32 31.09
CA TRP A 77 -4.11 -12.36 30.03
C TRP A 77 -3.02 -12.93 29.14
N ASP A 78 -3.30 -13.05 27.84
CA ASP A 78 -2.31 -13.54 26.89
C ASP A 78 -2.58 -13.01 25.48
N VAL A 79 -1.59 -13.15 24.58
CA VAL A 79 -1.60 -12.60 23.22
C VAL A 79 -1.20 -13.68 22.23
N SER A 80 -1.89 -13.75 21.10
CA SER A 80 -1.42 -14.39 19.88
C SER A 80 -1.17 -13.33 18.81
N GLY A 81 -0.32 -13.59 17.81
CA GLY A 81 -0.14 -12.60 16.75
C GLY A 81 0.87 -12.94 15.67
N PHE A 82 0.90 -12.03 14.68
CA PHE A 82 1.89 -11.95 13.61
C PHE A 82 2.78 -10.73 13.83
N TRP A 83 4.05 -10.81 13.42
CA TRP A 83 4.94 -9.67 13.53
C TRP A 83 6.02 -9.62 12.46
N GLN A 84 6.49 -8.39 12.14
CA GLN A 84 7.70 -8.11 11.36
C GLN A 84 8.55 -7.05 12.06
N GLU A 85 9.83 -7.01 11.76
CA GLU A 85 10.78 -6.03 12.30
C GLU A 85 11.43 -5.24 11.17
N GLN A 86 11.65 -3.95 11.42
CA GLN A 86 12.36 -3.02 10.56
C GLN A 86 13.52 -2.41 11.33
N ASP A 87 14.58 -1.99 10.63
CA ASP A 87 15.65 -1.22 11.24
C ASP A 87 15.11 0.13 11.69
N CYS A 88 15.58 0.60 12.85
CA CYS A 88 15.09 1.82 13.46
C CYS A 88 16.22 2.52 14.24
N VAL A 89 16.21 3.84 14.27
CA VAL A 89 17.11 4.63 15.11
C VAL A 89 16.34 5.37 16.20
N PRO A 90 16.98 5.69 17.34
CA PRO A 90 16.36 6.46 18.40
C PRO A 90 15.79 7.80 17.89
N GLY A 91 14.58 8.13 18.32
CA GLY A 91 13.89 9.36 17.94
C GLY A 91 12.96 9.21 16.74
N GLU A 92 13.04 8.14 15.96
CA GLU A 92 12.09 7.89 14.85
C GLU A 92 10.68 7.62 15.38
N GLN A 93 9.69 8.06 14.61
CA GLN A 93 8.28 7.70 14.76
C GLN A 93 7.85 6.87 13.57
N TRP A 94 6.93 5.95 13.82
CA TRP A 94 6.47 5.02 12.78
C TRP A 94 4.96 5.16 12.59
N GLU A 95 4.56 5.25 11.34
CA GLU A 95 3.17 5.24 10.93
C GLU A 95 2.73 3.82 10.64
N VAL A 96 1.56 3.46 11.18
CA VAL A 96 0.90 2.17 10.96
C VAL A 96 -0.50 2.45 10.46
N ALA A 97 -0.91 1.75 9.40
CA ALA A 97 -2.30 1.73 8.96
C ALA A 97 -2.69 0.31 8.51
N GLY A 98 -3.98 0.04 8.41
CA GLY A 98 -4.49 -1.24 7.96
C GLY A 98 -5.98 -1.38 8.19
N HIS A 99 -6.47 -2.61 8.02
CA HIS A 99 -7.85 -2.95 8.25
C HIS A 99 -7.96 -4.11 9.23
N VAL A 100 -8.99 -4.06 10.07
CA VAL A 100 -9.28 -5.10 11.06
C VAL A 100 -10.77 -5.40 11.08
N ARG A 101 -11.13 -6.67 11.25
CA ARG A 101 -12.51 -7.11 11.56
C ARG A 101 -12.48 -8.20 12.61
N HIS A 102 -13.60 -8.43 13.30
CA HIS A 102 -13.86 -9.64 14.05
C HIS A 102 -15.15 -10.31 13.56
N PRO A 103 -15.19 -11.65 13.45
CA PRO A 103 -16.37 -12.35 12.98
C PRO A 103 -17.43 -12.45 14.08
N ALA A 104 -18.72 -12.35 13.72
CA ALA A 104 -19.82 -12.53 14.67
C ALA A 104 -19.81 -13.91 15.38
N GLY A 105 -19.27 -14.95 14.72
CA GLY A 105 -19.15 -16.30 15.30
C GLY A 105 -18.08 -16.42 16.39
N LYS A 106 -17.11 -15.50 16.45
CA LYS A 106 -16.06 -15.43 17.48
C LYS A 106 -15.72 -13.95 17.79
N PRO A 107 -16.69 -13.22 18.35
CA PRO A 107 -16.55 -11.78 18.55
C PRO A 107 -15.52 -11.46 19.64
N LEU A 108 -14.99 -10.25 19.58
CA LEU A 108 -14.31 -9.63 20.71
C LEU A 108 -15.35 -9.38 21.82
N THR A 109 -15.07 -9.81 23.03
CA THR A 109 -15.98 -9.68 24.19
C THR A 109 -15.29 -9.08 25.39
N GLY A 110 -16.05 -8.49 26.28
CA GLY A 110 -15.56 -7.92 27.54
C GLY A 110 -14.48 -6.87 27.28
N VAL A 111 -13.27 -7.15 27.76
CA VAL A 111 -12.09 -6.29 27.61
C VAL A 111 -11.01 -6.92 26.72
N SER A 112 -11.34 -8.01 26.03
CA SER A 112 -10.49 -8.57 24.98
C SER A 112 -10.49 -7.61 23.77
N ALA A 113 -9.36 -7.50 23.07
CA ALA A 113 -9.19 -6.56 21.97
C ALA A 113 -8.28 -7.09 20.86
N ALA A 114 -8.57 -6.68 19.65
CA ALA A 114 -7.60 -6.68 18.57
C ALA A 114 -6.61 -5.54 18.79
N ILE A 115 -5.34 -5.85 18.86
CA ILE A 115 -4.29 -4.87 19.19
C ILE A 115 -3.25 -4.77 18.09
N VAL A 116 -2.70 -3.58 17.93
CA VAL A 116 -1.51 -3.33 17.13
C VAL A 116 -0.46 -2.70 18.03
N ASN A 117 0.72 -3.33 18.12
CA ASN A 117 1.82 -2.78 18.90
C ASN A 117 2.95 -2.34 17.96
N VAL A 118 3.58 -1.21 18.31
CA VAL A 118 4.91 -0.85 17.84
C VAL A 118 5.88 -1.08 18.99
N GLU A 119 6.73 -2.11 18.85
CA GLU A 119 7.66 -2.51 19.90
C GLU A 119 9.07 -2.00 19.57
N TRP A 120 9.66 -1.28 20.49
CA TRP A 120 11.02 -0.79 20.39
C TRP A 120 12.01 -1.82 20.96
N ARG A 121 12.96 -2.25 20.13
CA ARG A 121 13.87 -3.34 20.48
C ARG A 121 15.33 -2.95 20.27
N THR A 122 16.21 -3.51 21.09
CA THR A 122 17.66 -3.40 20.91
C THR A 122 18.14 -4.20 19.70
N ALA A 123 19.37 -3.99 19.26
CA ALA A 123 20.02 -4.80 18.22
C ALA A 123 20.07 -6.31 18.55
N ALA A 124 20.08 -6.67 19.85
CA ALA A 124 20.01 -8.06 20.30
C ALA A 124 18.57 -8.60 20.40
N GLY A 125 17.55 -7.82 19.97
CA GLY A 125 16.15 -8.21 19.99
C GLY A 125 15.44 -8.07 21.35
N ALA A 126 16.09 -7.53 22.38
CA ALA A 126 15.46 -7.31 23.68
C ALA A 126 14.44 -6.17 23.58
N LEU A 127 13.27 -6.35 24.19
CA LEU A 127 12.23 -5.33 24.29
C LEU A 127 12.68 -4.19 25.21
N ILE A 128 12.59 -2.95 24.72
CA ILE A 128 12.84 -1.73 25.50
C ILE A 128 11.50 -1.21 26.05
N SER A 129 10.56 -0.95 25.15
CA SER A 129 9.20 -0.50 25.42
C SER A 129 8.33 -0.74 24.20
N TYR A 130 7.04 -0.41 24.28
CA TYR A 130 6.13 -0.49 23.16
C TYR A 130 4.96 0.47 23.31
N ASP A 131 4.39 0.87 22.18
CA ASP A 131 3.08 1.49 22.08
C ASP A 131 2.07 0.40 21.76
N SER A 132 0.89 0.42 22.37
CA SER A 132 -0.18 -0.56 22.11
C SER A 132 -1.49 0.17 21.84
N PHE A 133 -2.12 -0.18 20.73
CA PHE A 133 -3.37 0.40 20.27
C PHE A 133 -4.43 -0.70 20.14
N ALA A 134 -5.57 -0.53 20.80
CA ALA A 134 -6.75 -1.36 20.53
C ALA A 134 -7.40 -0.84 19.25
N VAL A 135 -7.36 -1.63 18.18
CA VAL A 135 -7.90 -1.27 16.86
C VAL A 135 -9.29 -1.83 16.62
N ALA A 136 -9.72 -2.83 17.41
CA ALA A 136 -11.12 -3.27 17.54
C ALA A 136 -11.33 -3.86 18.93
N ASP A 137 -12.56 -3.79 19.43
CA ASP A 137 -12.99 -4.29 20.74
C ASP A 137 -14.44 -4.80 20.68
N ALA A 138 -15.03 -5.07 21.85
CA ALA A 138 -16.41 -5.55 21.97
C ALA A 138 -17.48 -4.55 21.46
N GLY A 139 -17.13 -3.26 21.32
CA GLY A 139 -18.02 -2.23 20.79
C GLY A 139 -17.92 -2.09 19.27
N SER A 140 -16.95 -2.72 18.63
CA SER A 140 -16.75 -2.68 17.17
C SER A 140 -17.82 -3.52 16.47
N ALA A 141 -18.23 -3.10 15.26
CA ALA A 141 -19.21 -3.84 14.46
C ALA A 141 -18.60 -5.17 13.98
N PRO A 142 -19.24 -6.32 14.24
CA PRO A 142 -18.75 -7.59 13.71
C PRO A 142 -18.99 -7.69 12.19
N ASP A 143 -18.26 -8.60 11.55
CA ASP A 143 -18.36 -8.93 10.12
C ASP A 143 -18.11 -7.77 9.15
N ALA A 144 -17.58 -6.64 9.64
CA ALA A 144 -17.19 -5.50 8.82
C ALA A 144 -15.72 -5.14 9.08
N TYR A 145 -14.97 -4.91 8.01
CA TYR A 145 -13.63 -4.34 8.14
C TYR A 145 -13.71 -2.87 8.51
N ALA A 146 -12.97 -2.48 9.52
CA ALA A 146 -12.74 -1.10 9.91
C ALA A 146 -11.29 -0.73 9.63
N ALA A 147 -11.07 0.41 9.01
CA ALA A 147 -9.72 0.95 8.84
C ALA A 147 -9.17 1.47 10.17
N PHE A 148 -7.88 1.28 10.41
CA PHE A 148 -7.15 1.88 11.52
C PHE A 148 -5.90 2.59 11.01
N GLY A 149 -5.44 3.62 11.75
CA GLY A 149 -4.19 4.29 11.46
C GLY A 149 -3.74 5.13 12.65
N PHE A 150 -2.44 5.13 12.91
CA PHE A 150 -1.83 5.92 13.98
C PHE A 150 -0.33 6.11 13.75
N VAL A 151 0.24 7.09 14.45
CA VAL A 151 1.70 7.31 14.53
C VAL A 151 2.17 6.94 15.93
N SER A 152 3.26 6.19 16.02
CA SER A 152 3.87 5.78 17.27
C SER A 152 4.44 6.96 18.07
N SER A 153 4.77 6.74 19.32
CA SER A 153 5.71 7.61 20.05
C SER A 153 7.11 7.58 19.39
N ALA A 154 7.97 8.52 19.76
CA ALA A 154 9.35 8.50 19.31
C ALA A 154 10.11 7.30 19.91
N ALA A 155 10.88 6.60 19.09
CA ALA A 155 11.71 5.47 19.50
C ALA A 155 12.67 5.86 20.64
N PRO A 156 12.67 5.13 21.76
CA PRO A 156 13.53 5.46 22.91
C PRO A 156 15.02 5.24 22.60
N ALA A 157 15.86 5.71 23.50
CA ALA A 157 17.31 5.48 23.42
C ALA A 157 17.63 3.98 23.37
N ASN A 158 18.68 3.61 22.63
CA ASN A 158 19.13 2.22 22.38
C ASN A 158 18.19 1.39 21.48
N THR A 159 17.17 1.98 20.88
CA THR A 159 16.38 1.30 19.85
C THR A 159 17.25 1.04 18.62
N ALA A 160 17.16 -0.17 18.08
CA ALA A 160 17.77 -0.56 16.81
C ALA A 160 16.77 -1.23 15.86
N LYS A 161 15.62 -1.65 16.39
CA LYS A 161 14.52 -2.27 15.62
C LYS A 161 13.18 -1.72 16.08
N ALA A 162 12.30 -1.47 15.12
CA ALA A 162 10.88 -1.27 15.33
C ALA A 162 10.14 -2.54 14.88
N ARG A 163 9.35 -3.16 15.76
CA ARG A 163 8.56 -4.34 15.46
C ARG A 163 7.09 -3.97 15.43
N LEU A 164 6.45 -4.25 14.31
CA LEU A 164 5.00 -4.27 14.21
C LEU A 164 4.46 -5.61 14.69
N LEU A 165 3.54 -5.61 15.63
CA LEU A 165 2.79 -6.77 16.09
C LEU A 165 1.29 -6.55 15.86
N LEU A 166 0.68 -7.45 15.13
CA LEU A 166 -0.77 -7.56 14.94
C LEU A 166 -1.26 -8.69 15.85
N GLY A 167 -2.11 -8.40 16.83
CA GLY A 167 -2.41 -9.36 17.86
C GLY A 167 -3.85 -9.36 18.34
N VAL A 168 -4.23 -10.44 19.02
CA VAL A 168 -5.44 -10.51 19.84
C VAL A 168 -5.00 -10.64 21.29
N LEU A 169 -5.36 -9.66 22.10
CA LEU A 169 -5.22 -9.69 23.55
C LEU A 169 -6.51 -10.28 24.13
N GLN A 170 -6.41 -11.50 24.66
CA GLN A 170 -7.52 -12.15 25.33
C GLN A 170 -7.48 -11.90 26.84
N ALA A 171 -8.62 -11.52 27.39
CA ALA A 171 -8.80 -11.35 28.84
C ALA A 171 -9.13 -12.67 29.52
N PRO A 172 -8.80 -12.82 30.83
CA PRO A 172 -9.15 -14.00 31.61
C PRO A 172 -10.66 -14.21 31.67
N GLY A 173 -11.09 -15.45 31.43
CA GLY A 173 -12.49 -15.84 31.53
C GLY A 173 -13.37 -15.42 30.34
N GLU A 174 -12.82 -14.71 29.35
CA GLU A 174 -13.53 -14.39 28.12
C GLU A 174 -13.36 -15.53 27.11
N PRO A 175 -14.37 -15.78 26.24
CA PRO A 175 -14.21 -16.71 25.13
C PRO A 175 -13.06 -16.30 24.21
N SER A 176 -12.42 -17.28 23.57
CA SER A 176 -11.36 -17.00 22.60
C SER A 176 -11.93 -16.30 21.36
N PRO A 177 -11.66 -15.00 21.15
CA PRO A 177 -12.14 -14.25 19.99
C PRO A 177 -11.22 -14.46 18.78
N ASP A 178 -11.70 -14.11 17.59
CA ASP A 178 -10.87 -13.96 16.40
C ASP A 178 -10.80 -12.47 16.00
N ALA A 179 -9.64 -12.04 15.50
CA ALA A 179 -9.49 -10.80 14.71
C ALA A 179 -8.76 -11.12 13.41
N TRP A 180 -9.16 -10.45 12.33
CA TRP A 180 -8.58 -10.62 11.01
C TRP A 180 -7.99 -9.29 10.56
N TYR A 181 -6.73 -9.31 10.15
CA TYR A 181 -5.98 -8.12 9.70
C TYR A 181 -5.68 -8.23 8.22
N ASP A 182 -5.75 -7.10 7.52
CA ASP A 182 -5.45 -7.04 6.10
C ASP A 182 -4.93 -5.66 5.68
N GLN A 183 -4.25 -5.60 4.54
CA GLN A 183 -3.76 -4.38 3.89
C GLN A 183 -2.99 -3.47 4.86
N VAL A 184 -1.98 -4.03 5.52
CA VAL A 184 -1.23 -3.34 6.58
C VAL A 184 -0.05 -2.56 6.01
N THR A 185 0.19 -1.35 6.51
CA THR A 185 1.39 -0.57 6.22
C THR A 185 2.15 -0.26 7.51
N PHE A 186 3.47 -0.16 7.40
CA PHE A 186 4.36 0.17 8.52
C PHE A 186 5.62 0.82 7.99
N HIS A 187 5.82 2.11 8.25
CA HIS A 187 6.98 2.85 7.77
C HIS A 187 7.37 3.98 8.73
N SER A 188 8.63 4.39 8.67
CA SER A 188 9.12 5.55 9.43
C SER A 188 8.52 6.84 8.86
N THR A 189 8.10 7.77 9.74
CA THR A 189 7.59 9.09 9.31
C THR A 189 8.66 9.98 8.68
N THR A 190 9.94 9.59 8.77
CA THR A 190 11.05 10.27 8.11
C THR A 190 11.46 9.62 6.80
N ALA A 191 10.85 8.48 6.45
CA ALA A 191 11.06 7.86 5.14
C ALA A 191 10.46 8.74 4.03
N PRO A 192 11.08 8.77 2.84
CA PRO A 192 10.49 9.44 1.69
C PRO A 192 9.10 8.89 1.40
N THR A 193 8.17 9.76 1.00
CA THR A 193 6.82 9.38 0.61
C THR A 193 6.74 9.16 -0.91
N ILE A 194 5.63 8.57 -1.37
CA ILE A 194 5.33 8.48 -2.81
C ILE A 194 5.29 9.88 -3.43
N ASP A 195 4.76 10.87 -2.72
CA ASP A 195 4.67 12.26 -3.20
C ASP A 195 6.04 12.89 -3.42
N ASP A 196 7.06 12.49 -2.65
CA ASP A 196 8.43 13.01 -2.79
C ASP A 196 9.14 12.46 -4.03
N VAL A 197 8.79 11.27 -4.50
CA VAL A 197 9.55 10.56 -5.55
C VAL A 197 8.78 10.43 -6.88
N GLN A 198 7.46 10.57 -6.89
CA GLN A 198 6.60 10.29 -8.05
C GLN A 198 6.97 11.07 -9.32
N TRP A 199 7.61 12.24 -9.19
CA TRP A 199 7.97 13.12 -10.31
C TRP A 199 9.48 13.19 -10.58
N GLN A 200 10.28 12.34 -9.93
CA GLN A 200 11.75 12.39 -10.08
C GLN A 200 12.23 12.21 -11.52
N ASP A 201 11.51 11.42 -12.32
CA ASP A 201 11.83 11.14 -13.72
C ASP A 201 11.18 12.14 -14.71
N PHE A 202 10.51 13.18 -14.18
CA PHE A 202 9.79 14.19 -14.95
C PHE A 202 10.28 15.63 -14.72
N PRO A 203 11.61 15.87 -14.70
CA PRO A 203 12.17 17.17 -14.33
C PRO A 203 11.79 18.29 -15.31
N GLY A 204 11.39 17.95 -16.54
CA GLY A 204 11.02 18.94 -17.56
C GLY A 204 9.67 19.61 -17.32
N GLY A 205 8.82 19.07 -16.45
CA GLY A 205 7.51 19.61 -16.10
C GLY A 205 6.53 19.78 -17.27
N ARG A 206 6.86 19.23 -18.47
CA ARG A 206 6.02 19.35 -19.66
C ARG A 206 4.80 18.44 -19.53
N THR A 207 3.65 18.95 -19.96
CA THR A 207 2.39 18.19 -20.03
C THR A 207 1.81 18.23 -21.44
N VAL A 208 0.92 17.27 -21.71
CA VAL A 208 0.03 17.25 -22.89
C VAL A 208 -1.39 16.97 -22.40
N ALA A 209 -2.38 17.52 -23.12
CA ALA A 209 -3.79 17.22 -22.88
C ALA A 209 -4.23 16.13 -23.86
N PHE A 210 -4.67 14.97 -23.35
CA PHE A 210 -5.15 13.84 -24.15
C PHE A 210 -6.36 13.19 -23.46
N ALA A 211 -7.40 12.90 -24.24
CA ALA A 211 -8.64 12.27 -23.79
C ALA A 211 -9.24 12.96 -22.53
N GLY A 212 -9.23 14.28 -22.52
CA GLY A 212 -9.80 15.10 -21.44
C GLY A 212 -8.97 15.14 -20.15
N ARG A 213 -7.74 14.60 -20.15
CA ARG A 213 -6.85 14.54 -18.99
C ARG A 213 -5.50 15.17 -19.23
N THR A 214 -4.81 15.55 -18.16
CA THR A 214 -3.43 16.06 -18.20
C THR A 214 -2.46 14.91 -18.01
N TRP A 215 -1.47 14.84 -18.92
CA TRP A 215 -0.43 13.82 -18.89
C TRP A 215 0.93 14.50 -18.82
N ARG A 216 1.76 14.11 -17.86
CA ARG A 216 3.17 14.55 -17.79
C ARG A 216 4.02 13.73 -18.73
N VAL A 217 4.98 14.41 -19.37
CA VAL A 217 5.95 13.80 -20.27
C VAL A 217 7.26 13.58 -19.55
N LYS A 218 7.76 12.33 -19.56
CA LYS A 218 9.00 11.89 -18.91
C LYS A 218 10.24 12.49 -19.55
N GLY A 219 11.23 12.80 -18.74
CA GLY A 219 12.52 13.35 -19.17
C GLY A 219 12.56 14.88 -19.15
N PRO A 220 13.65 15.49 -19.64
CA PRO A 220 14.82 14.85 -20.28
C PRO A 220 15.69 14.09 -19.28
N GLY A 221 16.28 12.99 -19.70
CA GLY A 221 17.21 12.25 -18.86
C GLY A 221 17.38 10.80 -19.27
N PHE A 222 18.12 10.08 -18.44
CA PHE A 222 18.40 8.66 -18.60
C PHE A 222 17.73 7.90 -17.46
N TYR A 223 16.68 7.13 -17.78
CA TYR A 223 15.80 6.49 -16.81
C TYR A 223 15.44 5.05 -17.21
N GLY A 224 14.81 4.32 -16.30
CA GLY A 224 14.11 3.08 -16.61
C GLY A 224 12.82 3.29 -17.43
N PRO A 225 12.28 2.23 -18.04
CA PRO A 225 12.82 0.89 -18.09
C PRO A 225 14.04 0.77 -19.01
N GLY A 226 14.89 -0.24 -18.77
CA GLY A 226 16.00 -0.60 -19.65
C GLY A 226 17.11 0.42 -19.84
N ALA A 227 17.22 1.44 -18.97
CA ALA A 227 18.23 2.50 -19.06
C ALA A 227 18.19 3.23 -20.43
N ASN A 228 17.08 3.86 -20.74
CA ASN A 228 16.85 4.64 -21.96
C ASN A 228 17.06 6.14 -21.74
N LEU A 229 17.50 6.84 -22.80
CA LEU A 229 17.36 8.29 -22.89
C LEU A 229 15.90 8.63 -23.18
N PHE A 230 15.30 9.52 -22.41
CA PHE A 230 13.92 9.96 -22.64
C PHE A 230 13.87 11.33 -23.26
N CYS A 231 13.01 11.48 -24.27
CA CYS A 231 12.76 12.73 -24.99
C CYS A 231 11.43 13.33 -24.54
N HIS A 232 11.47 14.60 -24.09
CA HIS A 232 10.26 15.34 -23.69
C HIS A 232 9.85 16.42 -24.71
N LEU A 233 10.52 16.49 -25.87
CA LEU A 233 10.28 17.54 -26.87
C LEU A 233 8.95 17.34 -27.61
N PRO A 234 8.35 18.43 -28.19
CA PRO A 234 7.08 18.36 -28.91
C PRO A 234 7.07 17.46 -30.14
N ASP A 235 8.19 17.13 -30.70
CA ASP A 235 8.37 16.25 -31.85
C ASP A 235 8.70 14.80 -31.44
N CYS A 236 8.74 14.51 -30.13
CA CYS A 236 8.83 13.15 -29.58
C CYS A 236 7.50 12.69 -29.03
N VAL A 237 6.75 13.61 -28.39
CA VAL A 237 5.43 13.37 -27.78
C VAL A 237 4.55 14.57 -28.14
N TRP A 238 3.42 14.33 -28.78
CA TRP A 238 2.46 15.40 -29.10
C TRP A 238 1.05 14.86 -29.20
N VAL A 239 0.09 15.77 -29.21
CA VAL A 239 -1.31 15.49 -29.57
C VAL A 239 -1.59 16.21 -30.86
N ASP A 240 -2.12 15.49 -31.85
CA ASP A 240 -2.41 16.00 -33.19
C ASP A 240 -3.70 16.81 -33.26
N GLY A 241 -4.06 17.25 -34.48
CA GLY A 241 -5.29 18.02 -34.73
C GLY A 241 -6.58 17.23 -34.56
N ASP A 242 -6.51 15.91 -34.57
CA ASP A 242 -7.62 14.98 -34.34
C ASP A 242 -7.72 14.55 -32.87
N GLY A 243 -6.84 15.09 -32.00
CA GLY A 243 -6.80 14.80 -30.59
C GLY A 243 -6.10 13.49 -30.23
N GLN A 244 -5.34 12.88 -31.14
CA GLN A 244 -4.64 11.61 -30.92
C GLN A 244 -3.25 11.87 -30.31
N LEU A 245 -2.87 11.06 -29.32
CA LEU A 245 -1.56 11.14 -28.68
C LEU A 245 -0.55 10.26 -29.43
N HIS A 246 0.59 10.87 -29.77
CA HIS A 246 1.71 10.23 -30.45
C HIS A 246 2.89 10.06 -29.50
N LEU A 247 3.42 8.82 -29.42
CA LEU A 247 4.67 8.49 -28.74
C LEU A 247 5.67 7.95 -29.76
N THR A 248 6.94 8.38 -29.68
CA THR A 248 8.00 7.90 -30.59
C THR A 248 9.14 7.21 -29.85
N LEU A 249 9.75 6.22 -30.50
CA LEU A 249 11.08 5.73 -30.21
C LEU A 249 11.95 6.10 -31.41
N SER A 250 12.83 7.09 -31.27
CA SER A 250 13.51 7.73 -32.40
C SER A 250 15.01 7.86 -32.22
N ASN A 251 15.74 7.67 -33.35
CA ASN A 251 17.17 7.98 -33.40
C ASN A 251 17.37 9.45 -33.72
N ARG A 252 18.14 10.13 -32.87
CA ARG A 252 18.52 11.55 -33.04
C ARG A 252 20.04 11.68 -32.93
N SER A 253 20.69 11.95 -34.03
CA SER A 253 22.14 12.10 -34.09
C SER A 253 22.92 10.91 -33.49
N GLY A 254 22.45 9.69 -33.74
CA GLY A 254 23.10 8.47 -33.28
C GLY A 254 22.63 7.95 -31.89
N ASN A 255 21.83 8.73 -31.18
CA ASN A 255 21.24 8.31 -29.91
C ASN A 255 19.76 7.95 -30.05
N TRP A 256 19.34 6.87 -29.42
CA TRP A 256 17.95 6.46 -29.36
C TRP A 256 17.25 7.07 -28.15
N TYR A 257 16.09 7.64 -28.40
CA TYR A 257 15.25 8.27 -27.38
C TYR A 257 13.90 7.59 -27.28
N ALA A 258 13.60 7.13 -26.08
CA ALA A 258 12.30 6.62 -25.66
C ALA A 258 11.37 7.78 -25.28
N THR A 259 10.08 7.47 -25.16
CA THR A 259 9.07 8.40 -24.67
C THR A 259 8.17 7.72 -23.64
N GLU A 260 7.67 8.50 -22.70
CA GLU A 260 6.66 8.07 -21.73
C GLU A 260 5.79 9.26 -21.30
N VAL A 261 4.52 8.98 -21.09
CA VAL A 261 3.58 9.91 -20.45
C VAL A 261 2.87 9.22 -19.30
N VAL A 262 2.47 10.00 -18.31
CA VAL A 262 1.76 9.51 -17.12
C VAL A 262 0.62 10.45 -16.75
N THR A 263 -0.51 9.90 -16.30
CA THR A 263 -1.61 10.72 -15.77
C THR A 263 -1.19 11.50 -14.54
N GLU A 264 -1.56 12.78 -14.44
CA GLU A 264 -1.38 13.52 -13.18
C GLU A 264 -2.29 13.01 -12.08
N GLU A 265 -3.44 12.44 -12.45
CA GLU A 265 -4.44 11.90 -11.55
C GLU A 265 -4.14 10.45 -11.15
N THR A 266 -4.54 10.08 -9.94
CA THR A 266 -4.66 8.69 -9.48
C THR A 266 -6.12 8.29 -9.63
N LEU A 267 -6.43 7.24 -10.39
CA LEU A 267 -7.81 6.90 -10.75
C LEU A 267 -8.43 5.79 -9.87
N GLY A 268 -7.60 4.93 -9.25
CA GLY A 268 -8.06 3.86 -8.37
C GLY A 268 -8.66 2.66 -9.12
N TYR A 269 -9.44 1.86 -8.40
CA TYR A 269 -10.13 0.71 -8.99
C TYR A 269 -11.10 1.10 -10.09
N GLY A 270 -11.10 0.35 -11.17
CA GLY A 270 -11.95 0.60 -12.32
C GLY A 270 -11.42 -0.01 -13.60
N ASP A 271 -12.05 0.33 -14.71
CA ASP A 271 -11.72 -0.16 -16.04
C ASP A 271 -10.96 0.92 -16.83
N TYR A 272 -9.70 0.64 -17.15
CA TYR A 272 -8.78 1.49 -17.91
C TYR A 272 -8.75 1.01 -19.35
N VAL A 273 -9.36 1.74 -20.28
CA VAL A 273 -9.47 1.36 -21.69
C VAL A 273 -8.70 2.34 -22.57
N LEU A 274 -7.61 1.88 -23.15
CA LEU A 274 -6.79 2.61 -24.14
C LEU A 274 -7.13 2.13 -25.54
N THR A 275 -7.27 3.06 -26.49
CA THR A 275 -7.51 2.72 -27.91
C THR A 275 -6.33 3.16 -28.74
N THR A 276 -5.76 2.25 -29.55
CA THR A 276 -4.64 2.49 -30.45
C THR A 276 -5.08 2.36 -31.92
N VAL A 277 -4.25 2.94 -32.80
CA VAL A 277 -4.42 2.84 -34.25
C VAL A 277 -3.14 2.30 -34.88
N GLY A 278 -3.24 1.22 -35.65
CA GLY A 278 -2.13 0.73 -36.47
C GLY A 278 -1.70 -0.69 -36.16
N ARG A 279 -0.48 -0.99 -36.59
CA ARG A 279 0.13 -2.32 -36.63
C ARG A 279 1.09 -2.52 -35.45
N LEU A 280 0.56 -2.84 -34.26
CA LEU A 280 1.40 -3.13 -33.08
C LEU A 280 2.24 -4.40 -33.26
N ASP A 281 1.80 -5.34 -34.10
CA ASP A 281 2.53 -6.56 -34.47
C ASP A 281 3.80 -6.31 -35.30
N LEU A 282 3.95 -5.12 -35.89
CA LEU A 282 5.12 -4.70 -36.65
C LEU A 282 6.13 -3.90 -35.83
N LEU A 283 5.95 -3.77 -34.53
CA LEU A 283 6.97 -3.18 -33.68
C LEU A 283 8.31 -3.90 -33.87
N ASP A 284 9.39 -3.13 -33.93
CA ASP A 284 10.74 -3.70 -33.96
C ASP A 284 10.94 -4.65 -32.78
N PRO A 285 11.54 -5.83 -32.96
CA PRO A 285 11.73 -6.80 -31.88
C PRO A 285 12.48 -6.26 -30.66
N LEU A 286 13.19 -5.13 -30.81
CA LEU A 286 13.89 -4.44 -29.73
C LEU A 286 13.03 -3.38 -29.04
N ALA A 287 11.87 -3.03 -29.62
CA ALA A 287 10.96 -2.02 -29.06
C ALA A 287 9.92 -2.66 -28.12
N VAL A 288 9.49 -1.90 -27.15
CA VAL A 288 8.42 -2.25 -26.21
C VAL A 288 7.44 -1.08 -26.13
N LEU A 289 6.17 -1.36 -26.37
CA LEU A 289 5.07 -0.50 -25.97
C LEU A 289 4.53 -1.01 -24.63
N GLY A 290 4.49 -0.15 -23.62
CA GLY A 290 3.86 -0.43 -22.33
C GLY A 290 2.62 0.43 -22.10
N ILE A 291 1.54 -0.19 -21.63
CA ILE A 291 0.31 0.40 -21.09
C ILE A 291 0.18 -0.16 -19.69
N PHE A 292 0.46 0.63 -18.66
CA PHE A 292 0.62 0.06 -17.34
C PHE A 292 0.22 1.01 -16.21
N LEU A 293 -0.22 0.43 -15.11
CA LEU A 293 -0.28 1.12 -13.82
C LEU A 293 1.05 0.93 -13.11
N TRP A 294 1.57 1.97 -12.53
CA TRP A 294 2.77 1.93 -11.70
C TRP A 294 2.71 2.96 -10.59
N GLN A 295 3.26 2.57 -9.45
CA GLN A 295 3.50 3.44 -8.32
C GLN A 295 5.00 3.52 -8.03
N TYR A 296 5.56 4.74 -7.99
CA TYR A 296 6.94 4.92 -7.54
C TYR A 296 7.07 4.45 -6.08
N GLY A 297 7.98 3.51 -5.84
CA GLY A 297 8.30 3.04 -4.50
C GLY A 297 9.37 3.93 -3.87
N PRO A 298 9.06 4.67 -2.78
CA PRO A 298 10.07 5.47 -2.09
C PRO A 298 11.15 4.62 -1.42
N CYS A 299 10.85 3.38 -1.13
CA CYS A 299 11.71 2.44 -0.39
C CYS A 299 11.71 1.10 -1.12
N TRP A 300 12.49 1.04 -2.20
CA TRP A 300 12.65 -0.20 -2.96
C TRP A 300 13.69 -1.12 -2.30
N ASP A 301 13.31 -2.39 -2.09
CA ASP A 301 14.22 -3.47 -1.73
C ASP A 301 13.89 -4.75 -2.51
N ASP A 302 14.62 -5.83 -2.25
CA ASP A 302 14.36 -7.14 -2.87
C ASP A 302 13.01 -7.76 -2.45
N GLY A 303 12.28 -7.13 -1.54
CA GLY A 303 10.95 -7.55 -1.09
C GLY A 303 9.91 -7.56 -2.20
N TYR A 304 10.09 -6.80 -3.29
CA TYR A 304 9.16 -6.78 -4.40
C TYR A 304 9.01 -8.16 -5.09
N LEU A 305 10.01 -9.04 -4.96
CA LEU A 305 9.93 -10.42 -5.44
C LEU A 305 8.91 -11.28 -4.68
N TRP A 306 8.47 -10.83 -3.51
CA TRP A 306 7.47 -11.52 -2.70
C TRP A 306 6.04 -11.11 -3.03
N TRP A 307 5.86 -9.87 -3.48
CA TRP A 307 4.56 -9.32 -3.82
C TRP A 307 4.76 -8.10 -4.75
N ASN A 308 3.68 -7.52 -5.24
CA ASN A 308 3.74 -6.41 -6.19
C ASN A 308 4.05 -5.07 -5.49
N ALA A 309 5.31 -4.85 -5.15
CA ALA A 309 5.75 -3.66 -4.39
C ALA A 309 5.52 -2.33 -5.12
N PHE A 310 5.51 -2.35 -6.45
CA PHE A 310 5.27 -1.18 -7.29
C PHE A 310 3.81 -1.01 -7.70
N ASN A 311 2.92 -1.88 -7.24
CA ASN A 311 1.53 -1.88 -7.67
C ASN A 311 1.40 -1.83 -9.20
N GLU A 312 2.15 -2.70 -9.90
CA GLU A 312 2.32 -2.67 -11.34
C GLU A 312 1.55 -3.80 -12.04
N ILE A 313 0.72 -3.41 -13.00
CA ILE A 313 0.04 -4.31 -13.93
C ILE A 313 0.17 -3.74 -15.33
N ASP A 314 0.43 -4.62 -16.32
CA ASP A 314 0.88 -4.22 -17.63
C ASP A 314 0.09 -4.90 -18.75
N ILE A 315 -0.14 -4.15 -19.84
CA ILE A 315 -0.35 -4.67 -21.20
C ILE A 315 0.86 -4.22 -22.00
N GLU A 316 1.61 -5.17 -22.52
CA GLU A 316 2.84 -4.86 -23.26
C GLU A 316 2.81 -5.48 -24.65
N TYR A 317 3.38 -4.75 -25.61
CA TYR A 317 3.61 -5.22 -26.97
C TYR A 317 5.10 -5.18 -27.27
N SER A 318 5.69 -6.35 -27.48
CA SER A 318 7.10 -6.53 -27.80
C SER A 318 7.35 -7.97 -28.25
N ARG A 319 8.39 -8.17 -29.03
CA ARG A 319 8.92 -9.52 -29.30
C ARG A 319 10.12 -9.88 -28.42
N TRP A 320 10.48 -9.05 -27.47
CA TRP A 320 11.51 -9.30 -26.46
C TRP A 320 12.83 -9.78 -27.05
N THR A 321 13.29 -9.14 -28.13
CA THR A 321 14.50 -9.48 -28.92
C THR A 321 14.40 -10.77 -29.75
N ASP A 322 13.36 -11.54 -29.64
CA ASP A 322 13.09 -12.75 -30.43
C ASP A 322 11.96 -12.49 -31.44
N PRO A 323 12.27 -12.36 -32.75
CA PRO A 323 11.23 -12.14 -33.77
C PRO A 323 10.15 -13.22 -33.83
N GLY A 324 10.40 -14.40 -33.27
CA GLY A 324 9.46 -15.51 -33.20
C GLY A 324 8.59 -15.53 -31.92
N ALA A 325 8.83 -14.61 -30.98
CA ALA A 325 8.02 -14.54 -29.77
C ALA A 325 6.63 -13.94 -30.03
N SER A 326 5.65 -14.27 -29.18
CA SER A 326 4.34 -13.65 -29.17
C SER A 326 4.45 -12.14 -28.98
N ILE A 327 3.57 -11.39 -29.68
CA ILE A 327 3.65 -9.93 -29.74
C ILE A 327 3.08 -9.25 -28.50
N GLY A 328 2.03 -9.81 -27.91
CA GLY A 328 1.35 -9.22 -26.76
C GLY A 328 1.54 -10.03 -25.49
N GLN A 329 1.53 -9.33 -24.36
CA GLN A 329 1.47 -9.98 -23.05
C GLN A 329 0.71 -9.13 -22.04
N PHE A 330 0.07 -9.83 -21.10
CA PHE A 330 -0.50 -9.28 -19.88
C PHE A 330 0.35 -9.69 -18.70
N VAL A 331 0.59 -8.78 -17.78
CA VAL A 331 1.46 -9.03 -16.63
C VAL A 331 0.84 -8.46 -15.35
N ALA A 332 0.91 -9.24 -14.27
CA ALA A 332 0.85 -8.73 -12.91
C ALA A 332 2.24 -8.91 -12.31
N GLN A 333 2.93 -7.83 -11.96
CA GLN A 333 4.29 -7.94 -11.45
C GLN A 333 4.34 -8.69 -10.11
N PRO A 334 5.41 -9.44 -9.80
CA PRO A 334 6.62 -9.64 -10.62
C PRO A 334 6.41 -10.71 -11.72
N TYR A 335 6.80 -10.37 -12.94
CA TYR A 335 6.56 -11.20 -14.15
C TYR A 335 7.19 -12.60 -14.12
N ASN A 336 8.20 -12.80 -13.29
CA ASN A 336 8.94 -14.05 -13.16
C ASN A 336 8.28 -15.07 -12.22
N TRP A 337 7.15 -14.72 -11.60
CA TRP A 337 6.35 -15.68 -10.83
C TRP A 337 5.41 -16.46 -11.76
N SER A 338 5.29 -17.75 -11.48
CA SER A 338 4.40 -18.63 -12.25
C SER A 338 2.94 -18.16 -12.14
N GLY A 339 2.31 -17.95 -13.29
CA GLY A 339 0.92 -17.49 -13.34
C GLY A 339 0.73 -15.98 -13.35
N ASN A 340 1.83 -15.19 -13.33
CA ASN A 340 1.77 -13.73 -13.36
C ASN A 340 1.86 -13.13 -14.77
N LEU A 341 1.99 -13.99 -15.79
CA LEU A 341 2.18 -13.56 -17.18
C LEU A 341 1.36 -14.45 -18.12
N GLU A 342 0.61 -13.82 -19.02
CA GLU A 342 -0.12 -14.44 -20.13
C GLU A 342 0.32 -13.81 -21.44
N ARG A 343 0.58 -14.62 -22.49
CA ARG A 343 1.02 -14.15 -23.81
C ARG A 343 0.01 -14.47 -24.88
N PHE A 344 -0.06 -13.61 -25.91
CA PHE A 344 -0.95 -13.79 -27.04
C PHE A 344 -0.34 -13.24 -28.34
N ASP A 345 -0.84 -13.75 -29.46
CA ASP A 345 -0.52 -13.28 -30.80
C ASP A 345 -1.76 -12.74 -31.50
N TYR A 346 -1.55 -11.73 -32.34
CA TYR A 346 -2.56 -11.17 -33.18
C TYR A 346 -1.94 -10.42 -34.37
N ASP A 347 -2.50 -10.61 -35.57
CA ASP A 347 -2.12 -9.89 -36.77
C ASP A 347 -3.05 -8.69 -36.99
N PHE A 348 -2.55 -7.49 -36.71
CA PHE A 348 -3.29 -6.25 -36.87
C PHE A 348 -3.41 -5.88 -38.36
N ALA A 349 -4.57 -5.38 -38.79
CA ALA A 349 -4.73 -4.83 -40.11
C ALA A 349 -4.16 -3.40 -40.20
N PRO A 350 -3.72 -2.93 -41.39
CA PRO A 350 -3.30 -1.54 -41.56
C PRO A 350 -4.41 -0.55 -41.16
N GLY A 351 -4.09 0.40 -40.25
CA GLY A 351 -5.07 1.36 -39.75
C GLY A 351 -6.14 0.79 -38.84
N GLU A 352 -5.98 -0.45 -38.40
CA GLU A 352 -6.93 -1.07 -37.46
C GLU A 352 -6.96 -0.31 -36.13
N VAL A 353 -8.15 -0.12 -35.61
CA VAL A 353 -8.40 0.40 -34.28
C VAL A 353 -8.55 -0.76 -33.33
N THR A 354 -7.82 -0.76 -32.24
CA THR A 354 -7.91 -1.79 -31.20
C THR A 354 -7.94 -1.15 -29.82
N SER A 355 -8.74 -1.71 -28.94
CA SER A 355 -8.83 -1.28 -27.55
C SER A 355 -8.20 -2.31 -26.61
N HIS A 356 -7.52 -1.83 -25.60
CA HIS A 356 -6.71 -2.56 -24.64
C HIS A 356 -7.18 -2.15 -23.23
N ALA A 357 -7.65 -3.10 -22.44
CA ALA A 357 -8.26 -2.80 -21.16
C ALA A 357 -7.65 -3.59 -20.00
N MET A 358 -7.47 -2.90 -18.89
CA MET A 358 -7.19 -3.46 -17.56
C MET A 358 -8.32 -3.04 -16.63
N ARG A 359 -9.18 -3.98 -16.25
CA ARG A 359 -10.14 -3.76 -15.18
C ARG A 359 -9.53 -4.22 -13.87
N TRP A 360 -9.04 -3.27 -13.10
CA TRP A 360 -8.40 -3.48 -11.81
C TRP A 360 -9.42 -3.42 -10.69
N LEU A 361 -9.54 -4.52 -9.95
CA LEU A 361 -10.46 -4.72 -8.84
C LEU A 361 -9.69 -5.20 -7.61
N ALA A 362 -10.31 -5.20 -6.44
CA ALA A 362 -9.67 -5.60 -5.19
C ALA A 362 -9.23 -7.08 -5.17
N ASP A 363 -9.94 -7.95 -5.89
CA ASP A 363 -9.77 -9.40 -5.89
C ASP A 363 -9.23 -9.99 -7.20
N ARG A 364 -9.10 -9.17 -8.25
CA ARG A 364 -8.65 -9.62 -9.57
C ARG A 364 -8.28 -8.48 -10.51
N VAL A 365 -7.60 -8.83 -11.59
CA VAL A 365 -7.39 -7.94 -12.74
C VAL A 365 -7.91 -8.65 -13.99
N GLU A 366 -8.84 -8.04 -14.72
CA GLU A 366 -9.38 -8.55 -15.97
C GLU A 366 -8.73 -7.80 -17.14
N TYR A 367 -7.90 -8.49 -17.92
CA TYR A 367 -7.25 -7.95 -19.11
C TYR A 367 -8.06 -8.33 -20.35
N ARG A 368 -8.21 -7.38 -21.27
CA ARG A 368 -8.96 -7.62 -22.53
C ARG A 368 -8.36 -6.80 -23.66
N VAL A 369 -8.35 -7.37 -24.85
CA VAL A 369 -8.00 -6.69 -26.11
C VAL A 369 -9.07 -7.03 -27.15
N TRP A 370 -9.59 -6.03 -27.83
CA TRP A 370 -10.62 -6.23 -28.87
C TRP A 370 -10.45 -5.26 -30.04
N ARG A 371 -11.05 -5.59 -31.20
CA ARG A 371 -11.13 -4.73 -32.37
C ARG A 371 -12.15 -3.63 -32.16
N GLY A 372 -11.81 -2.42 -32.58
CA GLY A 372 -12.67 -1.25 -32.48
C GLY A 372 -12.38 -0.37 -31.28
N GLY A 373 -13.22 0.64 -31.06
CA GLY A 373 -13.15 1.57 -29.95
C GLY A 373 -13.70 1.02 -28.64
N PRO A 374 -13.76 1.83 -27.59
CA PRO A 374 -14.21 1.38 -26.26
C PRO A 374 -15.62 0.76 -26.24
N GLY A 375 -16.53 1.28 -27.10
CA GLY A 375 -17.91 0.79 -27.20
C GLY A 375 -18.12 -0.47 -28.07
N ASP A 376 -17.06 -0.98 -28.72
CA ASP A 376 -17.13 -2.11 -29.66
C ASP A 376 -16.79 -3.45 -28.99
N GLU A 377 -16.58 -3.48 -27.68
CA GLU A 377 -16.30 -4.71 -26.95
C GLU A 377 -17.46 -5.72 -27.12
N SER A 378 -17.14 -6.88 -27.65
CA SER A 378 -18.10 -7.98 -27.86
C SER A 378 -17.32 -9.28 -28.06
N PRO A 379 -17.96 -10.45 -27.88
CA PRO A 379 -17.30 -11.73 -28.17
C PRO A 379 -16.79 -11.86 -29.61
N ALA A 380 -17.44 -11.18 -30.60
CA ALA A 380 -17.02 -11.21 -31.99
C ALA A 380 -15.77 -10.35 -32.26
N ASN A 381 -15.56 -9.31 -31.48
CA ASN A 381 -14.43 -8.39 -31.62
C ASN A 381 -13.28 -8.75 -30.69
N LEU A 382 -13.52 -9.60 -29.69
CA LEU A 382 -12.50 -9.98 -28.70
C LEU A 382 -11.31 -10.67 -29.38
N ILE A 383 -10.12 -10.19 -29.15
CA ILE A 383 -8.85 -10.75 -29.60
C ILE A 383 -8.29 -11.69 -28.55
N HIS A 384 -8.14 -11.20 -27.32
CA HIS A 384 -7.64 -11.99 -26.20
C HIS A 384 -8.17 -11.45 -24.87
N ALA A 385 -8.31 -12.34 -23.89
CA ALA A 385 -8.69 -11.98 -22.53
C ALA A 385 -8.00 -12.90 -21.51
N TRP A 386 -7.67 -12.34 -20.38
CA TRP A 386 -7.10 -13.07 -19.24
C TRP A 386 -7.56 -12.45 -17.93
N THR A 387 -7.90 -13.29 -16.95
CA THR A 387 -8.23 -12.84 -15.61
C THR A 387 -7.17 -13.33 -14.64
N TYR A 388 -6.50 -12.40 -14.03
CA TYR A 388 -5.53 -12.66 -12.98
C TYR A 388 -6.22 -12.61 -11.61
N THR A 389 -6.09 -13.70 -10.83
CA THR A 389 -6.62 -13.82 -9.45
C THR A 389 -5.52 -14.25 -8.48
N GLY A 390 -4.24 -14.08 -8.87
CA GLY A 390 -3.09 -14.46 -8.07
C GLY A 390 -2.80 -13.47 -6.94
N PRO A 391 -1.75 -13.73 -6.15
CA PRO A 391 -1.45 -12.98 -4.93
C PRO A 391 -0.83 -11.60 -5.16
N HIS A 392 -0.58 -11.19 -6.40
CA HIS A 392 0.15 -9.97 -6.73
C HIS A 392 -0.75 -8.86 -7.31
N ILE A 393 -2.04 -8.86 -6.98
CA ILE A 393 -2.96 -7.78 -7.35
C ILE A 393 -2.47 -6.47 -6.71
N PRO A 394 -2.36 -5.36 -7.46
CA PRO A 394 -1.99 -4.07 -6.88
C PRO A 394 -2.95 -3.62 -5.79
N ARG A 395 -2.42 -2.99 -4.76
CA ARG A 395 -3.21 -2.37 -3.70
C ARG A 395 -3.74 -1.01 -4.15
N PRO A 396 -4.90 -0.55 -3.63
CA PRO A 396 -5.50 0.72 -4.01
C PRO A 396 -4.77 1.91 -3.36
N GLU A 397 -3.45 1.99 -3.54
CA GLU A 397 -2.63 3.11 -3.11
C GLU A 397 -2.68 4.23 -4.16
N ARG A 398 -1.54 4.58 -4.76
CA ARG A 398 -1.46 5.69 -5.71
C ARG A 398 -0.82 5.32 -7.06
N PRO A 399 -1.10 4.15 -7.66
CA PRO A 399 -0.60 3.87 -9.00
C PRO A 399 -1.25 4.81 -10.01
N ARG A 400 -0.45 5.26 -10.98
CA ARG A 400 -0.89 6.08 -12.11
C ARG A 400 -0.80 5.29 -13.39
N LEU A 401 -1.60 5.70 -14.37
CA LEU A 401 -1.53 5.12 -15.71
C LEU A 401 -0.37 5.74 -16.48
N HIS A 402 0.51 4.87 -16.95
CA HIS A 402 1.67 5.18 -17.76
C HIS A 402 1.51 4.61 -19.17
N LEU A 403 2.00 5.34 -20.17
CA LEU A 403 2.13 4.89 -21.55
C LEU A 403 3.56 5.14 -21.98
N ASN A 404 4.29 4.12 -22.40
CA ASN A 404 5.66 4.30 -22.85
C ASN A 404 5.98 3.57 -24.15
N LEU A 405 6.97 4.06 -24.85
CA LEU A 405 7.59 3.39 -26.01
C LEU A 405 9.12 3.48 -25.84
N TRP A 406 9.73 2.33 -25.59
CA TRP A 406 11.15 2.24 -25.23
C TRP A 406 11.85 1.07 -25.94
N ARG A 407 13.16 0.94 -25.78
CA ARG A 407 13.94 -0.17 -26.34
C ARG A 407 14.63 -1.00 -25.26
N ILE A 408 14.68 -2.30 -25.51
CA ILE A 408 15.33 -3.26 -24.60
C ILE A 408 16.85 -3.07 -24.67
N THR A 409 17.41 -3.05 -25.88
CA THR A 409 18.85 -2.91 -26.14
C THR A 409 19.08 -2.60 -27.63
N GLY A 410 20.32 -2.35 -28.01
CA GLY A 410 20.71 -2.23 -29.43
C GLY A 410 20.11 -1.03 -30.16
N ALA A 411 19.98 -1.15 -31.46
CA ALA A 411 19.41 -0.13 -32.35
C ALA A 411 18.27 -0.76 -33.15
N PRO A 412 17.02 -0.32 -32.94
CA PRO A 412 15.90 -0.67 -33.82
C PRO A 412 16.21 -0.36 -35.29
N ALA A 413 15.62 -1.11 -36.22
CA ALA A 413 15.87 -0.95 -37.65
C ALA A 413 15.37 0.40 -38.20
N ALA A 414 14.35 0.97 -37.58
CA ALA A 414 13.77 2.27 -37.93
C ALA A 414 13.14 2.92 -36.68
N ASN A 415 12.90 4.24 -36.77
CA ASN A 415 12.07 4.93 -35.78
C ASN A 415 10.72 4.25 -35.68
N GLN A 416 10.20 4.18 -34.46
CA GLN A 416 8.87 3.64 -34.16
C GLN A 416 7.95 4.76 -33.71
N GLU A 417 6.67 4.61 -33.99
CA GLU A 417 5.62 5.53 -33.55
C GLU A 417 4.37 4.74 -33.16
N ILE A 418 3.77 5.11 -32.04
CA ILE A 418 2.49 4.58 -31.58
C ILE A 418 1.50 5.73 -31.46
N VAL A 419 0.29 5.50 -31.95
CA VAL A 419 -0.80 6.48 -31.92
C VAL A 419 -1.89 5.95 -30.98
N PHE A 420 -2.18 6.71 -29.95
CA PHE A 420 -3.30 6.49 -29.04
C PHE A 420 -4.44 7.41 -29.46
N ARG A 421 -5.60 6.80 -29.78
CA ARG A 421 -6.77 7.53 -30.24
C ARG A 421 -7.63 8.02 -29.09
N ASP A 422 -7.76 7.22 -28.00
CA ASP A 422 -8.65 7.51 -26.90
C ASP A 422 -8.20 6.83 -25.60
N PHE A 423 -8.66 7.37 -24.49
CA PHE A 423 -8.56 6.77 -23.17
C PHE A 423 -9.89 6.98 -22.42
N VAL A 424 -10.50 5.91 -21.97
CA VAL A 424 -11.72 5.92 -21.15
C VAL A 424 -11.41 5.24 -19.82
N PHE A 425 -11.79 5.87 -18.72
CA PHE A 425 -11.76 5.27 -17.41
C PHE A 425 -13.18 5.18 -16.84
N VAL A 426 -13.56 3.98 -16.39
CA VAL A 426 -14.84 3.72 -15.73
C VAL A 426 -14.54 3.27 -14.29
N PRO A 427 -14.80 4.11 -13.28
CA PRO A 427 -14.53 3.76 -11.89
C PRO A 427 -15.40 2.59 -11.43
N GLU A 428 -14.88 1.75 -10.53
CA GLU A 428 -15.66 0.70 -9.89
C GLU A 428 -16.80 1.31 -9.06
N GLY A 429 -18.01 0.75 -9.17
CA GLY A 429 -19.18 1.22 -8.40
C GLY A 429 -19.74 2.58 -8.82
N GLY A 430 -19.27 3.19 -9.92
CA GLY A 430 -19.76 4.48 -10.42
C GLY A 430 -19.40 5.68 -9.54
N VAL A 431 -18.44 5.55 -8.65
CA VAL A 431 -17.91 6.67 -7.86
C VAL A 431 -16.85 7.37 -8.70
N SER A 432 -17.04 8.66 -8.95
CA SER A 432 -16.07 9.52 -9.67
C SER A 432 -14.67 9.38 -9.11
N ALA A 433 -13.68 9.63 -9.99
CA ALA A 433 -12.26 9.72 -9.66
C ALA A 433 -12.04 10.24 -8.24
N VAL A 434 -11.16 9.58 -7.51
CA VAL A 434 -10.60 10.18 -6.30
C VAL A 434 -9.98 11.50 -6.77
N GLU A 435 -10.63 12.64 -6.46
CA GLU A 435 -9.96 13.93 -6.58
C GLU A 435 -8.58 13.79 -5.91
N ASP A 436 -7.57 14.46 -6.46
CA ASP A 436 -6.25 14.61 -5.82
C ASP A 436 -6.39 15.34 -4.47
N GLY A 437 -7.17 14.73 -3.58
CA GLY A 437 -7.12 15.01 -2.17
C GLY A 437 -5.90 14.30 -1.58
N PRO A 438 -5.38 14.78 -0.47
CA PRO A 438 -4.35 14.07 0.27
C PRO A 438 -4.78 12.61 0.40
N PRO A 439 -3.81 11.63 0.40
CA PRO A 439 -4.05 10.18 0.33
C PRO A 439 -5.29 9.82 1.11
N ALA A 440 -6.12 8.95 0.53
CA ALA A 440 -7.46 8.61 1.04
C ALA A 440 -7.46 8.80 2.52
N THR A 441 -8.00 9.90 2.98
CA THR A 441 -7.70 10.46 4.30
C THR A 441 -7.75 9.28 5.22
N LEU A 442 -6.60 8.94 5.78
CA LEU A 442 -6.55 8.13 7.01
C LEU A 442 -7.81 8.53 7.75
N PRO A 443 -8.76 7.63 8.05
CA PRO A 443 -10.09 7.98 8.52
C PRO A 443 -9.91 9.14 9.46
N ALA A 444 -10.51 10.27 9.15
CA ALA A 444 -10.13 11.62 9.58
C ALA A 444 -9.65 11.52 11.01
N ALA A 445 -8.38 11.83 11.25
CA ALA A 445 -7.65 11.50 12.48
C ALA A 445 -8.63 11.59 13.62
N PRO A 446 -8.87 10.55 14.41
CA PRO A 446 -10.07 10.41 15.24
C PRO A 446 -10.38 11.74 15.88
N ALA A 447 -11.61 12.21 15.82
CA ALA A 447 -11.99 13.59 16.17
C ALA A 447 -11.38 14.04 17.52
N GLY A 448 -10.85 13.06 18.29
CA GLY A 448 -9.98 13.21 19.46
C GLY A 448 -9.14 11.97 19.68
N ARG A 449 -7.96 12.11 20.26
CA ARG A 449 -7.07 11.02 20.64
C ARG A 449 -6.41 11.27 22.00
N LEU A 450 -6.17 10.19 22.76
CA LEU A 450 -5.32 10.23 23.93
C LEU A 450 -3.84 10.18 23.52
N LEU A 451 -3.02 11.03 24.13
CA LEU A 451 -1.57 11.00 24.02
C LEU A 451 -1.00 10.27 25.25
N PRO A 452 0.22 9.74 25.18
CA PRO A 452 0.83 9.03 26.32
C PRO A 452 0.79 9.86 27.59
N ALA A 453 0.28 9.27 28.67
CA ALA A 453 0.30 9.89 30.01
C ALA A 453 1.72 9.85 30.56
N VAL A 454 2.19 10.97 31.12
CA VAL A 454 3.57 11.10 31.61
C VAL A 454 3.58 11.70 33.03
N PRO A 455 4.29 11.06 33.95
CA PRO A 455 4.95 9.74 33.89
C PRO A 455 3.93 8.58 33.90
N ASN A 456 4.31 7.43 33.34
CA ASN A 456 3.58 6.17 33.45
C ASN A 456 4.62 5.02 33.43
N PRO A 457 4.80 4.22 34.52
CA PRO A 457 4.13 4.30 35.82
C PRO A 457 4.33 5.63 36.56
N PHE A 458 3.38 5.98 37.47
CA PHE A 458 3.41 7.25 38.18
C PHE A 458 3.18 7.12 39.69
N ASN A 459 3.66 8.16 40.46
CA ASN A 459 3.52 8.22 41.95
C ASN A 459 3.42 9.67 42.41
N PRO A 460 2.32 10.12 42.98
CA PRO A 460 0.96 9.69 42.72
C PRO A 460 0.30 10.46 41.59
N ARG A 461 1.07 11.26 40.81
CA ARG A 461 0.55 12.16 39.76
C ARG A 461 1.03 11.77 38.38
N THR A 462 0.11 11.84 37.43
CA THR A 462 0.43 11.76 36.01
C THR A 462 -0.32 12.85 35.23
N THR A 463 0.25 13.29 34.12
CA THR A 463 -0.42 14.19 33.18
C THR A 463 -0.96 13.37 32.05
N VAL A 464 -2.29 13.35 31.92
CA VAL A 464 -3.01 12.79 30.78
C VAL A 464 -3.12 13.87 29.72
N ARG A 465 -2.66 13.60 28.53
CA ARG A 465 -2.72 14.49 27.38
C ARG A 465 -3.68 13.96 26.34
N PHE A 466 -4.39 14.84 25.66
CA PHE A 466 -5.24 14.48 24.53
C PHE A 466 -5.24 15.59 23.47
N ALA A 467 -5.53 15.22 22.23
CA ALA A 467 -5.64 16.15 21.13
C ALA A 467 -7.02 16.03 20.47
N LEU A 468 -7.59 17.15 20.07
CA LEU A 468 -8.85 17.23 19.34
C LEU A 468 -8.60 17.82 17.95
N ALA A 469 -9.08 17.15 16.91
CA ALA A 469 -9.01 17.66 15.54
C ALA A 469 -9.99 18.84 15.31
N ARG A 470 -11.06 18.93 16.09
CA ARG A 470 -12.07 20.01 16.08
C ARG A 470 -12.54 20.30 17.49
N ALA A 471 -13.03 21.52 17.71
CA ALA A 471 -13.70 21.87 18.97
C ALA A 471 -14.93 20.98 19.18
N GLY A 472 -15.15 20.51 20.40
CA GLY A 472 -16.27 19.65 20.75
C GLY A 472 -16.39 19.38 22.25
N GLU A 473 -17.51 18.78 22.64
CA GLU A 473 -17.73 18.28 24.00
C GLU A 473 -16.93 17.00 24.21
N VAL A 474 -16.18 16.92 25.30
CA VAL A 474 -15.45 15.74 25.71
C VAL A 474 -15.62 15.43 27.18
N GLU A 475 -15.51 14.14 27.51
CA GLU A 475 -15.40 13.62 28.87
C GLU A 475 -14.08 12.83 28.99
N LEU A 476 -13.25 13.15 29.97
CA LEU A 476 -12.05 12.41 30.32
C LEU A 476 -12.22 11.85 31.73
N ALA A 477 -12.16 10.54 31.87
CA ALA A 477 -12.39 9.87 33.13
C ALA A 477 -11.43 8.67 33.34
N VAL A 478 -11.22 8.30 34.60
CA VAL A 478 -10.39 7.17 35.03
C VAL A 478 -11.29 6.06 35.58
N TYR A 479 -11.04 4.85 35.13
CA TYR A 479 -11.76 3.63 35.54
C TYR A 479 -10.79 2.60 36.13
N ASP A 480 -11.26 1.77 37.04
CA ASP A 480 -10.53 0.59 37.47
C ASP A 480 -10.67 -0.55 36.44
N PRO A 481 -9.87 -1.64 36.54
CA PRO A 481 -9.96 -2.77 35.59
C PRO A 481 -11.32 -3.47 35.54
N GLY A 482 -12.14 -3.26 36.54
CA GLY A 482 -13.53 -3.77 36.57
C GLY A 482 -14.55 -2.82 35.91
N GLY A 483 -14.08 -1.75 35.24
CA GLY A 483 -14.96 -0.78 34.55
C GLY A 483 -15.68 0.18 35.48
N ARG A 484 -15.34 0.22 36.77
CA ARG A 484 -15.94 1.14 37.72
C ARG A 484 -15.25 2.51 37.67
N LEU A 485 -16.03 3.58 37.56
CA LEU A 485 -15.52 4.96 37.58
C LEU A 485 -14.76 5.26 38.87
N VAL A 486 -13.47 5.58 38.75
CA VAL A 486 -12.59 6.00 39.83
C VAL A 486 -12.62 7.52 39.96
N ARG A 487 -12.46 8.26 38.86
CA ARG A 487 -12.41 9.72 38.86
C ARG A 487 -12.85 10.28 37.51
N ALA A 488 -13.76 11.24 37.47
CA ALA A 488 -13.95 12.11 36.32
C ALA A 488 -12.89 13.23 36.40
N LEU A 489 -12.12 13.39 35.34
CA LEU A 489 -11.05 14.39 35.31
C LEU A 489 -11.55 15.69 34.72
N VAL A 490 -12.20 15.67 33.56
CA VAL A 490 -12.83 16.83 32.91
C VAL A 490 -14.07 16.39 32.13
N SER A 491 -15.02 17.34 31.98
CA SER A 491 -16.19 17.19 31.11
C SER A 491 -16.62 18.58 30.65
N GLY A 492 -16.85 18.77 29.34
CA GLY A 492 -17.30 20.03 28.74
C GLY A 492 -16.66 20.32 27.38
N PRO A 493 -16.87 21.54 26.85
CA PRO A 493 -16.35 21.95 25.55
C PRO A 493 -14.86 22.25 25.60
N PHE A 494 -14.13 21.70 24.62
CA PHE A 494 -12.70 21.94 24.40
C PHE A 494 -12.46 22.45 22.97
N ALA A 495 -11.49 23.34 22.80
CA ALA A 495 -11.06 23.81 21.49
C ALA A 495 -10.31 22.70 20.72
N ALA A 496 -10.16 22.85 19.41
CA ALA A 496 -9.21 22.04 18.65
C ALA A 496 -7.77 22.26 19.16
N GLY A 497 -6.95 21.21 19.14
CA GLY A 497 -5.56 21.25 19.60
C GLY A 497 -5.29 20.30 20.76
N GLU A 498 -4.07 20.39 21.33
CA GLU A 498 -3.63 19.56 22.46
C GLU A 498 -4.07 20.12 23.79
N HIS A 499 -4.46 19.24 24.70
CA HIS A 499 -4.89 19.53 26.08
C HIS A 499 -4.17 18.62 27.06
N ALA A 500 -3.96 19.09 28.29
CA ALA A 500 -3.31 18.34 29.35
C ALA A 500 -4.11 18.44 30.65
N VAL A 501 -4.36 17.31 31.29
CA VAL A 501 -5.10 17.20 32.55
C VAL A 501 -4.34 16.32 33.51
N VAL A 502 -4.16 16.78 34.74
CA VAL A 502 -3.44 16.01 35.75
C VAL A 502 -4.40 15.11 36.53
N TRP A 503 -4.08 13.81 36.60
CA TRP A 503 -4.65 12.92 37.61
C TRP A 503 -3.69 12.82 38.80
N ASP A 504 -4.18 13.15 39.97
CA ASP A 504 -3.44 13.18 41.24
C ASP A 504 -3.45 11.81 41.97
N GLY A 505 -3.95 10.76 41.34
CA GLY A 505 -4.08 9.43 41.94
C GLY A 505 -5.18 9.34 42.99
N LEU A 506 -6.12 10.31 43.04
CA LEU A 506 -7.24 10.27 43.97
C LEU A 506 -8.50 9.73 43.26
N ASP A 507 -9.35 9.08 44.06
CA ASP A 507 -10.68 8.62 43.63
C ASP A 507 -11.71 9.76 43.70
N ARG A 508 -12.99 9.45 43.37
CA ARG A 508 -14.11 10.40 43.43
C ARG A 508 -14.46 10.91 44.83
N ARG A 509 -13.94 10.26 45.88
CA ARG A 509 -14.11 10.64 47.27
C ARG A 509 -12.92 11.46 47.78
N GLY A 510 -11.91 11.73 46.94
CA GLY A 510 -10.69 12.38 47.32
C GLY A 510 -9.73 11.49 48.10
N GLN A 511 -9.97 10.18 48.16
CA GLN A 511 -9.10 9.21 48.79
C GLN A 511 -8.08 8.68 47.78
N GLY A 512 -6.89 8.29 48.27
CA GLY A 512 -5.87 7.70 47.42
C GLY A 512 -6.35 6.42 46.76
N ALA A 513 -6.32 6.35 45.45
CA ALA A 513 -6.53 5.11 44.72
C ALA A 513 -5.42 4.10 45.01
N ALA A 514 -5.71 2.80 45.01
CA ALA A 514 -4.73 1.75 45.29
C ALA A 514 -3.66 1.69 44.20
N SER A 515 -2.45 1.18 44.52
CA SER A 515 -1.48 0.83 43.47
C SER A 515 -2.09 -0.19 42.55
N GLY A 516 -1.94 0.00 41.22
CA GLY A 516 -2.51 -0.86 40.21
C GLY A 516 -2.66 -0.21 38.85
N VAL A 517 -3.23 -0.95 37.90
CA VAL A 517 -3.52 -0.47 36.54
C VAL A 517 -4.88 0.19 36.52
N TYR A 518 -5.00 1.28 35.78
CA TYR A 518 -6.23 2.03 35.57
C TYR A 518 -6.40 2.32 34.07
N LEU A 519 -7.64 2.52 33.66
CA LEU A 519 -7.98 2.94 32.29
C LEU A 519 -8.37 4.41 32.32
N VAL A 520 -7.65 5.22 31.58
CA VAL A 520 -8.05 6.59 31.26
C VAL A 520 -8.85 6.52 29.96
N VAL A 521 -10.07 7.07 29.98
CA VAL A 521 -10.98 7.04 28.83
C VAL A 521 -11.35 8.47 28.46
N LEU A 522 -11.13 8.82 27.20
CA LEU A 522 -11.57 10.07 26.58
C LEU A 522 -12.77 9.76 25.68
N ARG A 523 -13.89 10.43 25.88
CA ARG A 523 -15.10 10.33 25.07
C ARG A 523 -15.41 11.66 24.41
N GLY A 524 -15.83 11.64 23.15
CA GLY A 524 -16.37 12.78 22.41
C GLY A 524 -17.59 12.33 21.61
N GLY A 525 -18.23 13.23 20.86
CA GLY A 525 -19.50 12.96 20.19
C GLY A 525 -19.52 11.70 19.29
N ASN A 526 -18.41 11.35 18.65
CA ASN A 526 -18.30 10.21 17.72
C ASN A 526 -17.01 9.41 17.88
N PHE A 527 -16.31 9.55 19.03
CA PHE A 527 -15.09 8.79 19.30
C PHE A 527 -14.98 8.41 20.78
N VAL A 528 -14.29 7.32 21.06
CA VAL A 528 -13.88 6.87 22.39
C VAL A 528 -12.45 6.39 22.29
N GLU A 529 -11.58 6.98 23.13
CA GLU A 529 -10.17 6.59 23.25
C GLU A 529 -9.88 6.10 24.65
N SER A 530 -9.02 5.12 24.82
CA SER A 530 -8.61 4.64 26.13
C SER A 530 -7.12 4.37 26.23
N GLN A 531 -6.55 4.61 27.40
CA GLN A 531 -5.15 4.38 27.70
C GLN A 531 -4.97 3.78 29.09
N ARG A 532 -4.06 2.83 29.22
CA ARG A 532 -3.66 2.27 30.51
C ARG A 532 -2.63 3.16 31.19
N VAL A 533 -2.82 3.37 32.50
CA VAL A 533 -1.85 4.04 33.37
C VAL A 533 -1.64 3.21 34.62
N THR A 534 -0.42 3.19 35.13
CA THR A 534 -0.06 2.39 36.32
C THR A 534 0.32 3.30 37.47
N LEU A 535 -0.50 3.28 38.51
CA LEU A 535 -0.22 3.98 39.77
C LEU A 535 0.64 3.05 40.64
N VAL A 536 1.75 3.60 41.14
CA VAL A 536 2.65 2.94 42.09
C VAL A 536 2.73 3.83 43.32
N ARG A 537 2.36 3.34 44.48
CA ARG A 537 2.47 4.04 45.77
C ARG A 537 3.44 3.35 46.70
#